data_74520f00dc14b3ed70dccf58f4de6094
#
_entry.id   74520f00dc14b3ed70dccf58f4de6094
#
_cell.length_a   1.000
_cell.length_b   1.000
_cell.length_c   1.000
_cell.angle_alpha   90.00
_cell.angle_beta   90.00
_cell.angle_gamma   90.00
#
_symmetry.space_group_name_H-M   'P 1'
#
loop_
_entity.id
_entity.type
_entity.pdbx_description
1 polymer ?
#
loop_
_entity_poly.entity_id
_entity_poly.type
_entity_poly.pdbx_seq_one_letter_code
_entity_poly.pdbx_strand_id
1 'polypeptide(L)'
;MRTVDLIEKKRDGGELSTEEISYLINGYVSGEIPDYQIAALAMAIYYQGMSIREIHDLTTDMVASGEQYDLSEIPGVKVDKHSTGGVGDKVTIILMPLVASFGVPVAKMSGRGLGHTGGTIDKLESIKGYQVERSKEEFIQQVKDIGISLIGQSEHLVKADKLLYALRDVTATVDSIPLIASSVMSKKIAAGADKILLDVTVGQGAFMKNMSDAEKLSETMVALGHEVNRETIAVITDMSQPLGKAIGNRLEITEAIEIMQGKGREDITDFICELAEILLDLAQVEASQEEIRQHLVGGEALAKFEELIQAQGGDLIDLYRHSSAPVVTDIHAHETGYIKELPAMAFGKFAMQLGAGRATKSDSLNYETGVVFEKKVGDSVTQGDLIAKVYSQEILSEKMLTEFEKNVIMGSECKETTEILKIIR
;
A
#
# COMPACT_ATOMS: atom_id res chain seq x y z
N MET A 1 1.13 -9.40 -37.44
CA MET A 1 2.33 -8.98 -36.70
C MET A 1 3.07 -10.21 -36.17
N ARG A 2 4.37 -10.17 -36.00
CA ARG A 2 5.14 -11.23 -35.33
C ARG A 2 5.68 -10.68 -34.01
N THR A 3 5.43 -11.37 -32.92
CA THR A 3 5.87 -10.94 -31.58
C THR A 3 7.39 -10.71 -31.49
N VAL A 4 8.18 -11.56 -32.15
CA VAL A 4 9.65 -11.44 -32.18
C VAL A 4 10.10 -10.11 -32.78
N ASP A 5 9.48 -9.65 -33.87
CA ASP A 5 9.84 -8.39 -34.53
C ASP A 5 9.55 -7.18 -33.60
N LEU A 6 8.48 -7.27 -32.78
CA LEU A 6 8.14 -6.22 -31.80
C LEU A 6 9.11 -6.22 -30.60
N ILE A 7 9.53 -7.42 -30.15
CA ILE A 7 10.57 -7.54 -29.12
C ILE A 7 11.90 -6.93 -29.64
N GLU A 8 12.32 -7.25 -30.87
CA GLU A 8 13.52 -6.67 -31.50
C GLU A 8 13.42 -5.15 -31.61
N LYS A 9 12.29 -4.64 -32.10
CA LYS A 9 12.02 -3.20 -32.19
C LYS A 9 12.21 -2.51 -30.84
N LYS A 10 11.61 -3.08 -29.76
CA LYS A 10 11.73 -2.50 -28.42
C LYS A 10 13.13 -2.65 -27.84
N ARG A 11 13.77 -3.80 -28.02
CA ARG A 11 15.15 -4.07 -27.60
C ARG A 11 16.14 -3.05 -28.19
N ASP A 12 15.93 -2.68 -29.45
CA ASP A 12 16.81 -1.78 -30.19
C ASP A 12 16.44 -0.28 -30.00
N GLY A 13 15.56 0.02 -29.02
CA GLY A 13 15.16 1.38 -28.63
C GLY A 13 14.03 1.97 -29.45
N GLY A 14 13.36 1.18 -30.29
CA GLY A 14 12.19 1.63 -31.06
C GLY A 14 10.94 1.79 -30.18
N GLU A 15 10.06 2.69 -30.58
CA GLU A 15 8.76 2.93 -29.94
C GLU A 15 7.68 2.04 -30.58
N LEU A 16 6.93 1.32 -29.74
CA LEU A 16 5.81 0.49 -30.18
C LEU A 16 4.60 1.36 -30.53
N SER A 17 3.86 1.04 -31.60
CA SER A 17 2.61 1.71 -31.91
C SER A 17 1.46 1.22 -31.00
N THR A 18 0.34 1.95 -31.00
CA THR A 18 -0.87 1.56 -30.27
C THR A 18 -1.36 0.17 -30.70
N GLU A 19 -1.37 -0.12 -32.00
CA GLU A 19 -1.81 -1.42 -32.53
C GLU A 19 -0.83 -2.54 -32.15
N GLU A 20 0.47 -2.25 -32.08
CA GLU A 20 1.49 -3.21 -31.65
C GLU A 20 1.34 -3.57 -30.17
N ILE A 21 1.04 -2.58 -29.30
CA ILE A 21 0.79 -2.79 -27.88
C ILE A 21 -0.49 -3.61 -27.71
N SER A 22 -1.58 -3.23 -28.38
CA SER A 22 -2.85 -3.97 -28.33
C SER A 22 -2.70 -5.41 -28.80
N TYR A 23 -1.92 -5.67 -29.87
CA TYR A 23 -1.63 -7.03 -30.32
C TYR A 23 -0.90 -7.85 -29.23
N LEU A 24 0.11 -7.26 -28.58
CA LEU A 24 0.89 -7.94 -27.53
C LEU A 24 0.03 -8.27 -26.32
N ILE A 25 -0.77 -7.34 -25.83
CA ILE A 25 -1.60 -7.53 -24.63
C ILE A 25 -2.75 -8.49 -24.89
N ASN A 26 -3.48 -8.34 -26.00
CA ASN A 26 -4.57 -9.25 -26.34
C ASN A 26 -4.08 -10.67 -26.61
N GLY A 27 -2.95 -10.81 -27.34
CA GLY A 27 -2.34 -12.10 -27.60
C GLY A 27 -1.80 -12.78 -26.33
N TYR A 28 -1.33 -12.02 -25.35
CA TYR A 28 -0.91 -12.54 -24.05
C TYR A 28 -2.11 -13.03 -23.23
N VAL A 29 -3.17 -12.22 -23.15
CA VAL A 29 -4.37 -12.55 -22.39
C VAL A 29 -5.12 -13.75 -22.97
N SER A 30 -5.11 -13.91 -24.31
CA SER A 30 -5.69 -15.08 -24.99
C SER A 30 -4.83 -16.34 -24.92
N GLY A 31 -3.55 -16.22 -24.56
CA GLY A 31 -2.58 -17.32 -24.54
C GLY A 31 -1.95 -17.63 -25.90
N GLU A 32 -2.17 -16.79 -26.93
CA GLU A 32 -1.52 -16.92 -28.23
C GLU A 32 -0.03 -16.53 -28.18
N ILE A 33 0.31 -15.58 -27.30
CA ILE A 33 1.70 -15.18 -27.06
C ILE A 33 2.18 -15.82 -25.74
N PRO A 34 3.22 -16.66 -25.80
CA PRO A 34 3.69 -17.40 -24.62
C PRO A 34 4.51 -16.53 -23.67
N ASP A 35 4.56 -16.92 -22.40
CA ASP A 35 5.26 -16.23 -21.30
C ASP A 35 6.69 -15.84 -21.64
N TYR A 36 7.47 -16.71 -22.30
CA TYR A 36 8.88 -16.42 -22.62
C TYR A 36 9.05 -15.25 -23.59
N GLN A 37 8.09 -15.01 -24.48
CA GLN A 37 8.12 -13.84 -25.37
C GLN A 37 7.78 -12.56 -24.62
N ILE A 38 6.78 -12.61 -23.73
CA ILE A 38 6.43 -11.47 -22.89
C ILE A 38 7.51 -11.18 -21.85
N ALA A 39 8.19 -12.20 -21.31
CA ALA A 39 9.36 -11.99 -20.45
C ALA A 39 10.50 -11.27 -21.17
N ALA A 40 10.77 -11.64 -22.42
CA ALA A 40 11.76 -10.94 -23.27
C ALA A 40 11.35 -9.49 -23.55
N LEU A 41 10.07 -9.24 -23.85
CA LEU A 41 9.54 -7.89 -24.02
C LEU A 41 9.64 -7.07 -22.73
N ALA A 42 9.26 -7.64 -21.56
CA ALA A 42 9.36 -6.97 -20.27
C ALA A 42 10.81 -6.58 -19.93
N MET A 43 11.78 -7.43 -20.27
CA MET A 43 13.21 -7.12 -20.11
C MET A 43 13.67 -6.04 -21.09
N ALA A 44 13.19 -6.04 -22.34
CA ALA A 44 13.47 -4.98 -23.30
C ALA A 44 12.92 -3.63 -22.79
N ILE A 45 11.69 -3.61 -22.27
CA ILE A 45 11.07 -2.42 -21.64
C ILE A 45 11.88 -1.98 -20.42
N TYR A 46 12.36 -2.91 -19.60
CA TYR A 46 13.15 -2.61 -18.40
C TYR A 46 14.39 -1.75 -18.75
N TYR A 47 15.11 -2.11 -19.81
CA TYR A 47 16.32 -1.41 -20.22
C TYR A 47 16.07 -0.18 -21.09
N GLN A 48 15.07 -0.20 -21.98
CA GLN A 48 14.81 0.87 -22.93
C GLN A 48 13.78 1.89 -22.44
N GLY A 49 12.98 1.53 -21.44
CA GLY A 49 11.85 2.33 -21.00
C GLY A 49 10.69 2.32 -22.01
N MET A 50 9.72 3.18 -21.77
CA MET A 50 8.57 3.45 -22.65
C MET A 50 8.30 4.96 -22.67
N SER A 51 7.79 5.47 -23.79
CA SER A 51 7.24 6.82 -23.87
C SER A 51 5.92 6.90 -23.08
N ILE A 52 5.49 8.12 -22.71
CA ILE A 52 4.20 8.33 -22.04
C ILE A 52 3.05 7.77 -22.85
N ARG A 53 3.07 7.93 -24.19
CA ARG A 53 2.07 7.34 -25.09
C ARG A 53 2.06 5.80 -24.98
N GLU A 54 3.22 5.14 -25.04
CA GLU A 54 3.29 3.69 -24.88
C GLU A 54 2.75 3.22 -23.55
N ILE A 55 3.05 3.94 -22.45
CA ILE A 55 2.56 3.60 -21.11
C ILE A 55 1.04 3.79 -21.03
N HIS A 56 0.51 4.85 -21.63
CA HIS A 56 -0.92 5.11 -21.73
C HIS A 56 -1.64 3.97 -22.49
N ASP A 57 -1.13 3.62 -23.68
CA ASP A 57 -1.72 2.56 -24.51
C ASP A 57 -1.70 1.21 -23.78
N LEU A 58 -0.56 0.86 -23.17
CA LEU A 58 -0.42 -0.33 -22.33
C LEU A 58 -1.44 -0.32 -21.17
N THR A 59 -1.55 0.79 -20.47
CA THR A 59 -2.49 0.94 -19.35
C THR A 59 -3.95 0.76 -19.80
N THR A 60 -4.31 1.36 -20.93
CA THR A 60 -5.66 1.29 -21.52
C THR A 60 -6.01 -0.13 -21.93
N ASP A 61 -5.11 -0.85 -22.61
CA ASP A 61 -5.32 -2.24 -23.00
C ASP A 61 -5.38 -3.17 -21.78
N MET A 62 -4.58 -2.90 -20.74
CA MET A 62 -4.67 -3.63 -19.49
C MET A 62 -6.04 -3.42 -18.82
N VAL A 63 -6.56 -2.19 -18.75
CA VAL A 63 -7.92 -1.90 -18.24
C VAL A 63 -8.98 -2.64 -19.05
N ALA A 64 -8.88 -2.61 -20.38
CA ALA A 64 -9.84 -3.27 -21.28
C ALA A 64 -9.79 -4.82 -21.19
N SER A 65 -8.72 -5.39 -20.65
CA SER A 65 -8.53 -6.85 -20.57
C SER A 65 -9.36 -7.55 -19.49
N GLY A 66 -10.05 -6.81 -18.63
CA GLY A 66 -10.79 -7.34 -17.50
C GLY A 66 -12.06 -6.58 -17.20
N GLU A 67 -12.63 -6.86 -16.03
CA GLU A 67 -13.82 -6.16 -15.53
C GLU A 67 -13.48 -4.72 -15.17
N GLN A 68 -14.45 -3.83 -15.38
CA GLN A 68 -14.41 -2.45 -14.96
C GLN A 68 -15.62 -2.14 -14.09
N TYR A 69 -15.41 -1.31 -13.07
CA TYR A 69 -16.47 -0.88 -12.16
C TYR A 69 -16.97 0.50 -12.58
N ASP A 70 -18.23 0.55 -13.00
CA ASP A 70 -18.94 1.81 -13.18
C ASP A 70 -19.53 2.23 -11.83
N LEU A 71 -19.01 3.31 -11.28
CA LEU A 71 -19.43 3.89 -10.01
C LEU A 71 -20.31 5.14 -10.20
N SER A 72 -20.81 5.39 -11.42
CA SER A 72 -21.61 6.59 -11.77
C SER A 72 -22.92 6.68 -10.97
N GLU A 73 -23.45 5.54 -10.51
CA GLU A 73 -24.64 5.49 -9.65
C GLU A 73 -24.39 5.97 -8.22
N ILE A 74 -23.13 6.06 -7.78
CA ILE A 74 -22.77 6.58 -6.46
C ILE A 74 -22.65 8.09 -6.56
N PRO A 75 -23.50 8.88 -5.82
CA PRO A 75 -23.42 10.32 -5.86
C PRO A 75 -22.11 10.83 -5.23
N GLY A 76 -21.64 11.99 -5.70
CA GLY A 76 -20.41 12.62 -5.22
C GLY A 76 -19.15 12.14 -5.96
N VAL A 77 -18.01 12.75 -5.62
CA VAL A 77 -16.69 12.44 -6.17
C VAL A 77 -16.10 11.24 -5.42
N LYS A 78 -15.86 10.12 -6.13
CA LYS A 78 -15.25 8.93 -5.53
C LYS A 78 -13.74 9.08 -5.52
N VAL A 79 -13.14 9.02 -4.35
CA VAL A 79 -11.70 9.09 -4.17
C VAL A 79 -11.09 7.72 -3.87
N ASP A 80 -9.86 7.51 -4.30
CA ASP A 80 -9.08 6.33 -3.95
C ASP A 80 -7.64 6.72 -3.55
N LYS A 81 -7.05 5.99 -2.62
CA LYS A 81 -5.64 6.10 -2.24
C LYS A 81 -4.91 4.82 -2.61
N HIS A 82 -3.77 4.92 -3.25
CA HIS A 82 -2.89 3.78 -3.50
C HIS A 82 -1.52 4.03 -2.90
N SER A 83 -1.00 3.02 -2.19
CA SER A 83 0.39 3.01 -1.75
C SER A 83 1.20 2.06 -2.62
N THR A 84 2.43 2.44 -2.92
CA THR A 84 3.39 1.52 -3.56
C THR A 84 3.91 0.45 -2.60
N GLY A 85 3.44 0.49 -1.35
CA GLY A 85 3.72 -0.51 -0.32
C GLY A 85 4.83 -0.08 0.62
N GLY A 86 4.84 -0.69 1.80
CA GLY A 86 5.80 -0.37 2.85
C GLY A 86 5.66 -1.30 4.05
N VAL A 87 6.45 -1.04 5.07
CA VAL A 87 6.44 -1.78 6.33
C VAL A 87 5.64 -0.98 7.36
N GLY A 88 4.60 -1.60 7.93
CA GLY A 88 3.71 -0.94 8.88
C GLY A 88 2.70 0.02 8.22
N ASP A 89 2.50 -0.07 6.90
CA ASP A 89 1.56 0.81 6.17
C ASP A 89 0.11 0.45 6.49
N LYS A 90 -0.41 1.11 7.51
CA LYS A 90 -1.83 1.08 7.94
C LYS A 90 -2.64 2.29 7.47
N VAL A 91 -2.05 3.15 6.63
CA VAL A 91 -2.65 4.42 6.18
C VAL A 91 -4.06 4.23 5.63
N THR A 92 -4.26 3.29 4.72
CA THR A 92 -5.57 3.04 4.11
C THR A 92 -6.66 2.73 5.15
N ILE A 93 -6.32 2.02 6.22
CA ILE A 93 -7.27 1.60 7.28
C ILE A 93 -7.77 2.79 8.10
N ILE A 94 -6.94 3.83 8.23
CA ILE A 94 -7.26 5.04 8.98
C ILE A 94 -7.83 6.13 8.06
N LEU A 95 -7.14 6.39 6.96
CA LEU A 95 -7.42 7.48 6.05
C LEU A 95 -8.78 7.33 5.33
N MET A 96 -9.13 6.11 4.91
CA MET A 96 -10.38 5.91 4.17
C MET A 96 -11.62 6.14 5.04
N PRO A 97 -11.72 5.60 6.28
CA PRO A 97 -12.81 5.97 7.19
C PRO A 97 -12.82 7.46 7.56
N LEU A 98 -11.66 8.08 7.76
CA LEU A 98 -11.57 9.52 8.03
C LEU A 98 -12.18 10.34 6.90
N VAL A 99 -11.77 10.09 5.64
CA VAL A 99 -12.32 10.80 4.48
C VAL A 99 -13.82 10.52 4.29
N ALA A 100 -14.26 9.28 4.52
CA ALA A 100 -15.67 8.92 4.45
C ALA A 100 -16.51 9.58 5.55
N SER A 101 -15.93 9.94 6.71
CA SER A 101 -16.63 10.66 7.77
C SER A 101 -17.01 12.10 7.38
N PHE A 102 -16.36 12.67 6.35
CA PHE A 102 -16.72 13.95 5.73
C PHE A 102 -17.79 13.81 4.63
N GLY A 103 -18.36 12.63 4.44
CA GLY A 103 -19.37 12.37 3.42
C GLY A 103 -18.82 12.10 2.02
N VAL A 104 -17.51 11.96 1.86
CA VAL A 104 -16.88 11.60 0.58
C VAL A 104 -17.03 10.08 0.36
N PRO A 105 -17.61 9.63 -0.77
CA PRO A 105 -17.79 8.23 -1.04
C PRO A 105 -16.44 7.53 -1.32
N VAL A 106 -16.16 6.46 -0.60
CA VAL A 106 -14.93 5.67 -0.69
C VAL A 106 -15.23 4.26 -1.21
N ALA A 107 -14.90 4.02 -2.47
CA ALA A 107 -15.03 2.72 -3.12
C ALA A 107 -13.64 2.10 -3.30
N LYS A 108 -13.14 1.43 -2.26
CA LYS A 108 -11.74 1.02 -2.15
C LYS A 108 -11.51 -0.45 -2.47
N MET A 109 -10.59 -0.70 -3.41
CA MET A 109 -10.05 -2.05 -3.64
C MET A 109 -8.57 -2.09 -3.27
N SER A 110 -8.18 -3.11 -2.48
CA SER A 110 -6.80 -3.29 -2.01
C SER A 110 -6.29 -4.70 -2.30
N GLY A 111 -4.96 -4.82 -2.36
CA GLY A 111 -4.27 -6.11 -2.56
C GLY A 111 -3.87 -6.78 -1.24
N ARG A 112 -3.43 -8.04 -1.36
CA ARG A 112 -2.75 -8.79 -0.31
C ARG A 112 -1.27 -8.43 -0.30
N GLY A 113 -0.63 -8.58 0.84
CA GLY A 113 0.82 -8.41 0.98
C GLY A 113 1.61 -9.63 0.46
N LEU A 114 2.84 -9.36 0.03
CA LEU A 114 3.82 -10.38 -0.32
C LEU A 114 5.21 -9.93 0.13
N GLY A 115 6.01 -10.87 0.59
CA GLY A 115 7.34 -10.58 1.11
C GLY A 115 7.30 -9.81 2.43
N HIS A 116 8.14 -8.80 2.53
CA HIS A 116 8.32 -8.00 3.75
C HIS A 116 7.27 -6.89 3.93
N THR A 117 6.38 -6.67 2.96
CA THR A 117 5.31 -5.67 3.04
C THR A 117 4.00 -6.30 3.48
N GLY A 118 3.28 -5.65 4.38
CA GLY A 118 1.95 -6.07 4.82
C GLY A 118 0.86 -5.60 3.86
N GLY A 119 -0.14 -6.46 3.56
CA GLY A 119 -1.30 -6.10 2.75
C GLY A 119 -2.46 -5.56 3.58
N THR A 120 -3.17 -4.55 3.08
CA THR A 120 -4.37 -4.02 3.74
C THR A 120 -5.43 -5.10 3.97
N ILE A 121 -5.64 -5.97 2.98
CA ILE A 121 -6.61 -7.08 3.07
C ILE A 121 -6.22 -8.07 4.17
N ASP A 122 -4.94 -8.42 4.26
CA ASP A 122 -4.46 -9.35 5.29
C ASP A 122 -4.66 -8.82 6.72
N LYS A 123 -4.53 -7.50 6.90
CA LYS A 123 -4.80 -6.84 8.19
C LYS A 123 -6.28 -6.90 8.56
N LEU A 124 -7.17 -6.60 7.62
CA LEU A 124 -8.60 -6.64 7.84
C LEU A 124 -9.12 -8.07 8.07
N GLU A 125 -8.55 -9.08 7.40
CA GLU A 125 -8.86 -10.50 7.65
C GLU A 125 -8.42 -10.98 9.04
N SER A 126 -7.57 -10.24 9.75
CA SER A 126 -7.29 -10.52 11.16
C SER A 126 -8.48 -10.24 12.07
N ILE A 127 -9.51 -9.53 11.60
CA ILE A 127 -10.76 -9.28 12.30
C ILE A 127 -11.72 -10.43 11.98
N LYS A 128 -12.19 -11.12 13.00
CA LYS A 128 -13.06 -12.27 12.84
C LYS A 128 -14.34 -11.92 12.08
N GLY A 129 -14.61 -12.70 11.02
CA GLY A 129 -15.83 -12.57 10.22
C GLY A 129 -15.77 -11.51 9.12
N TYR A 130 -14.76 -10.65 9.08
CA TYR A 130 -14.64 -9.64 8.03
C TYR A 130 -14.53 -10.28 6.64
N GLN A 131 -15.43 -9.87 5.74
CA GLN A 131 -15.51 -10.40 4.39
C GLN A 131 -14.86 -9.45 3.39
N VAL A 132 -13.74 -9.87 2.84
CA VAL A 132 -12.97 -9.10 1.84
C VAL A 132 -13.47 -9.29 0.42
N GLU A 133 -14.24 -10.35 0.16
CA GLU A 133 -14.82 -10.66 -1.15
C GLU A 133 -16.30 -10.24 -1.15
N ARG A 134 -16.67 -9.41 -2.12
CA ARG A 134 -18.03 -8.93 -2.36
C ARG A 134 -18.31 -8.93 -3.85
N SER A 135 -19.57 -9.17 -4.23
CA SER A 135 -20.01 -8.92 -5.60
C SER A 135 -19.92 -7.43 -5.95
N LYS A 136 -19.91 -7.12 -7.24
CA LYS A 136 -19.90 -5.73 -7.72
C LYS A 136 -21.12 -4.96 -7.20
N GLU A 137 -22.28 -5.59 -7.21
CA GLU A 137 -23.55 -5.02 -6.76
C GLU A 137 -23.51 -4.73 -5.25
N GLU A 138 -23.05 -5.69 -4.44
CA GLU A 138 -22.88 -5.51 -2.98
C GLU A 138 -21.90 -4.39 -2.64
N PHE A 139 -20.78 -4.34 -3.37
CA PHE A 139 -19.77 -3.30 -3.20
C PHE A 139 -20.32 -1.89 -3.46
N ILE A 140 -21.00 -1.70 -4.60
CA ILE A 140 -21.62 -0.43 -4.97
C ILE A 140 -22.73 -0.06 -4.00
N GLN A 141 -23.60 -1.03 -3.65
CA GLN A 141 -24.70 -0.78 -2.72
C GLN A 141 -24.20 -0.37 -1.34
N GLN A 142 -23.16 -1.01 -0.82
CA GLN A 142 -22.58 -0.65 0.46
C GLN A 142 -22.05 0.80 0.47
N VAL A 143 -21.35 1.22 -0.61
CA VAL A 143 -20.90 2.63 -0.71
C VAL A 143 -22.07 3.60 -0.73
N LYS A 144 -23.19 3.25 -1.40
CA LYS A 144 -24.40 4.07 -1.38
C LYS A 144 -25.02 4.16 0.01
N ASP A 145 -25.01 3.06 0.77
CA ASP A 145 -25.70 2.96 2.05
C ASP A 145 -24.91 3.63 3.18
N ILE A 146 -23.59 3.42 3.25
CA ILE A 146 -22.74 3.87 4.35
C ILE A 146 -21.55 4.74 3.93
N GLY A 147 -21.41 5.06 2.65
CA GLY A 147 -20.34 5.94 2.14
C GLY A 147 -18.98 5.27 1.99
N ILE A 148 -18.79 4.01 2.41
CA ILE A 148 -17.50 3.32 2.36
C ILE A 148 -17.64 1.82 2.11
N SER A 149 -16.77 1.27 1.26
CA SER A 149 -16.54 -0.17 1.13
C SER A 149 -15.07 -0.44 0.84
N LEU A 150 -14.48 -1.45 1.49
CA LEU A 150 -13.08 -1.82 1.32
C LEU A 150 -12.98 -3.33 1.09
N ILE A 151 -12.69 -3.71 -0.15
CA ILE A 151 -12.67 -5.12 -0.58
C ILE A 151 -11.32 -5.53 -1.18
N GLY A 152 -11.11 -6.82 -1.32
CA GLY A 152 -10.04 -7.39 -2.11
C GLY A 152 -10.22 -7.09 -3.61
N GLN A 153 -9.12 -7.01 -4.35
CA GLN A 153 -9.18 -6.91 -5.80
C GLN A 153 -9.76 -8.21 -6.39
N SER A 154 -10.77 -8.08 -7.25
CA SER A 154 -11.29 -9.20 -8.01
C SER A 154 -10.20 -9.80 -8.92
N GLU A 155 -10.20 -11.12 -9.05
CA GLU A 155 -9.30 -11.81 -9.99
C GLU A 155 -9.55 -11.42 -11.45
N HIS A 156 -10.70 -10.83 -11.74
CA HIS A 156 -11.15 -10.42 -13.07
C HIS A 156 -10.94 -8.94 -13.36
N LEU A 157 -10.52 -8.14 -12.39
CA LEU A 157 -10.45 -6.68 -12.49
C LEU A 157 -9.54 -6.19 -13.64
N VAL A 158 -8.32 -6.68 -13.75
CA VAL A 158 -7.37 -6.36 -14.83
C VAL A 158 -6.59 -7.62 -15.15
N LYS A 159 -7.13 -8.47 -16.02
CA LYS A 159 -6.58 -9.80 -16.29
C LYS A 159 -5.14 -9.75 -16.83
N ALA A 160 -4.84 -8.80 -17.71
CA ALA A 160 -3.50 -8.61 -18.27
C ALA A 160 -2.48 -8.28 -17.18
N ASP A 161 -2.82 -7.42 -16.20
CA ASP A 161 -1.92 -7.07 -15.09
C ASP A 161 -1.63 -8.29 -14.20
N LYS A 162 -2.65 -9.09 -13.88
CA LYS A 162 -2.46 -10.31 -13.08
C LYS A 162 -1.43 -11.25 -13.71
N LEU A 163 -1.55 -11.47 -15.03
CA LEU A 163 -0.63 -12.34 -15.78
C LEU A 163 0.77 -11.71 -15.86
N LEU A 164 0.83 -10.43 -16.24
CA LEU A 164 2.09 -9.72 -16.44
C LEU A 164 2.86 -9.56 -15.11
N TYR A 165 2.16 -9.24 -14.02
CA TYR A 165 2.80 -9.11 -12.70
C TYR A 165 3.35 -10.45 -12.21
N ALA A 166 2.58 -11.54 -12.36
CA ALA A 166 3.04 -12.88 -11.99
C ALA A 166 4.30 -13.31 -12.78
N LEU A 167 4.40 -12.92 -14.06
CA LEU A 167 5.57 -13.17 -14.89
C LEU A 167 6.76 -12.30 -14.43
N ARG A 168 6.54 -11.02 -14.17
CA ARG A 168 7.58 -10.08 -13.72
C ARG A 168 8.20 -10.48 -12.40
N ASP A 169 7.40 -11.00 -11.48
CA ASP A 169 7.83 -11.47 -10.15
C ASP A 169 8.93 -12.55 -10.23
N VAL A 170 8.90 -13.39 -11.27
CA VAL A 170 9.87 -14.49 -11.49
C VAL A 170 10.92 -14.22 -12.58
N THR A 171 10.88 -13.05 -13.21
CA THR A 171 11.81 -12.66 -14.30
C THR A 171 12.66 -11.43 -13.99
N ALA A 172 12.66 -10.97 -12.71
CA ALA A 172 13.42 -9.79 -12.25
C ALA A 172 13.12 -8.51 -13.05
N THR A 173 11.84 -8.27 -13.40
CA THR A 173 11.39 -7.08 -14.14
C THR A 173 10.35 -6.27 -13.38
N VAL A 174 10.18 -6.52 -12.06
CA VAL A 174 9.21 -5.78 -11.22
C VAL A 174 9.57 -4.30 -11.13
N ASP A 175 10.84 -3.94 -11.01
CA ASP A 175 11.31 -2.57 -10.73
C ASP A 175 11.25 -1.63 -11.96
N SER A 176 10.67 -2.06 -13.08
CA SER A 176 10.49 -1.23 -14.27
C SER A 176 9.45 -0.13 -14.04
N ILE A 177 9.86 1.13 -14.00
CA ILE A 177 8.98 2.29 -13.76
C ILE A 177 7.76 2.30 -14.70
N PRO A 178 7.90 2.15 -16.04
CA PRO A 178 6.74 2.08 -16.93
C PRO A 178 5.75 0.98 -16.56
N LEU A 179 6.26 -0.21 -16.25
CA LEU A 179 5.42 -1.37 -15.91
C LEU A 179 4.81 -1.26 -14.52
N ILE A 180 5.47 -0.59 -13.56
CA ILE A 180 4.86 -0.26 -12.26
C ILE A 180 3.72 0.74 -12.45
N ALA A 181 3.97 1.82 -13.20
CA ALA A 181 2.97 2.86 -13.46
C ALA A 181 1.71 2.27 -14.11
N SER A 182 1.87 1.48 -15.19
CA SER A 182 0.74 0.82 -15.86
C SER A 182 0.00 -0.15 -14.93
N SER A 183 0.72 -0.95 -14.13
CA SER A 183 0.14 -1.90 -13.18
C SER A 183 -0.69 -1.21 -12.11
N VAL A 184 -0.18 -0.11 -11.54
CA VAL A 184 -0.90 0.66 -10.51
C VAL A 184 -2.12 1.35 -11.11
N MET A 185 -1.92 2.14 -12.18
CA MET A 185 -2.96 3.00 -12.75
C MET A 185 -4.07 2.20 -13.40
N SER A 186 -3.77 1.09 -14.09
CA SER A 186 -4.81 0.24 -14.69
C SER A 186 -5.81 -0.28 -13.65
N LYS A 187 -5.35 -0.68 -12.45
CA LYS A 187 -6.23 -1.11 -11.37
C LYS A 187 -7.09 0.01 -10.80
N LYS A 188 -6.53 1.23 -10.66
CA LYS A 188 -7.26 2.39 -10.15
C LYS A 188 -8.33 2.87 -11.13
N ILE A 189 -8.00 2.87 -12.42
CA ILE A 189 -8.93 3.22 -13.49
C ILE A 189 -10.05 2.18 -13.57
N ALA A 190 -9.72 0.89 -13.58
CA ALA A 190 -10.70 -0.21 -13.65
C ALA A 190 -11.61 -0.27 -12.41
N ALA A 191 -11.12 0.12 -11.23
CA ALA A 191 -11.91 0.22 -10.01
C ALA A 191 -12.91 1.39 -10.00
N GLY A 192 -12.80 2.34 -10.93
CA GLY A 192 -13.81 3.37 -11.17
C GLY A 192 -13.66 4.66 -10.34
N ALA A 193 -12.57 4.86 -9.60
CA ALA A 193 -12.34 6.09 -8.84
C ALA A 193 -12.28 7.34 -9.75
N ASP A 194 -12.88 8.46 -9.34
CA ASP A 194 -12.83 9.74 -10.06
C ASP A 194 -11.53 10.49 -9.82
N LYS A 195 -10.99 10.41 -8.60
CA LYS A 195 -9.78 11.08 -8.16
C LYS A 195 -8.86 10.11 -7.42
N ILE A 196 -7.56 10.27 -7.59
CA ILE A 196 -6.57 9.30 -7.09
C ILE A 196 -5.47 10.03 -6.32
N LEU A 197 -5.23 9.59 -5.08
CA LEU A 197 -4.03 9.92 -4.32
C LEU A 197 -3.05 8.75 -4.38
N LEU A 198 -1.85 8.99 -4.87
CA LEU A 198 -0.77 8.03 -4.91
C LEU A 198 0.22 8.32 -3.77
N ASP A 199 0.44 7.34 -2.92
CA ASP A 199 1.44 7.36 -1.86
C ASP A 199 2.64 6.55 -2.35
N VAL A 200 3.64 7.25 -2.87
CA VAL A 200 4.86 6.66 -3.45
C VAL A 200 5.93 6.61 -2.38
N THR A 201 6.08 5.46 -1.78
CA THR A 201 7.07 5.25 -0.72
C THR A 201 8.48 5.18 -1.29
N VAL A 202 9.45 5.81 -0.61
CA VAL A 202 10.86 5.78 -0.95
C VAL A 202 11.71 5.42 0.26
N GLY A 203 12.74 4.61 0.07
CA GLY A 203 13.67 4.22 1.12
C GLY A 203 13.94 2.71 1.17
N GLN A 204 14.63 2.26 2.21
CA GLN A 204 15.04 0.85 2.34
C GLN A 204 13.84 -0.12 2.37
N GLY A 205 12.71 0.29 2.96
CA GLY A 205 11.50 -0.52 3.09
C GLY A 205 10.57 -0.47 1.88
N ALA A 206 10.85 0.36 0.88
CA ALA A 206 10.00 0.61 -0.29
C ALA A 206 10.53 -0.07 -1.56
N PHE A 207 9.72 -0.06 -2.64
CA PHE A 207 10.18 -0.43 -3.98
C PHE A 207 11.15 0.63 -4.53
N MET A 208 10.82 1.92 -4.41
CA MET A 208 11.70 3.00 -4.83
C MET A 208 12.82 3.21 -3.81
N LYS A 209 14.07 3.12 -4.27
CA LYS A 209 15.25 3.18 -3.40
C LYS A 209 15.85 4.58 -3.29
N ASN A 210 15.51 5.48 -4.21
CA ASN A 210 16.00 6.85 -4.26
C ASN A 210 14.92 7.82 -4.75
N MET A 211 15.10 9.10 -4.43
CA MET A 211 14.16 10.17 -4.77
C MET A 211 13.94 10.32 -6.27
N SER A 212 14.98 10.20 -7.08
CA SER A 212 14.89 10.39 -8.54
C SER A 212 13.94 9.38 -9.19
N ASP A 213 13.99 8.11 -8.80
CA ASP A 213 13.10 7.07 -9.31
C ASP A 213 11.68 7.25 -8.77
N ALA A 214 11.52 7.66 -7.50
CA ALA A 214 10.23 7.96 -6.90
C ALA A 214 9.55 9.15 -7.60
N GLU A 215 10.28 10.22 -7.88
CA GLU A 215 9.80 11.37 -8.63
C GLU A 215 9.36 10.97 -10.04
N LYS A 216 10.21 10.26 -10.77
CA LYS A 216 9.91 9.80 -12.13
C LYS A 216 8.67 8.89 -12.17
N LEU A 217 8.53 7.97 -11.22
CA LEU A 217 7.34 7.13 -11.11
C LEU A 217 6.09 7.96 -10.82
N SER A 218 6.18 8.89 -9.88
CA SER A 218 5.10 9.78 -9.49
C SER A 218 4.62 10.66 -10.65
N GLU A 219 5.55 11.32 -11.33
CA GLU A 219 5.27 12.15 -12.53
C GLU A 219 4.62 11.31 -13.64
N THR A 220 5.12 10.09 -13.87
CA THR A 220 4.53 9.19 -14.87
C THR A 220 3.09 8.82 -14.52
N MET A 221 2.81 8.46 -13.27
CA MET A 221 1.45 8.07 -12.85
C MET A 221 0.48 9.25 -12.81
N VAL A 222 0.93 10.44 -12.41
CA VAL A 222 0.13 11.67 -12.45
C VAL A 222 -0.23 12.01 -13.91
N ALA A 223 0.74 11.99 -14.81
CA ALA A 223 0.49 12.22 -16.24
C ALA A 223 -0.52 11.21 -16.83
N LEU A 224 -0.39 9.91 -16.49
CA LEU A 224 -1.36 8.89 -16.91
C LEU A 224 -2.77 9.16 -16.38
N GLY A 225 -2.90 9.61 -15.13
CA GLY A 225 -4.20 9.98 -14.57
C GLY A 225 -4.85 11.10 -15.35
N HIS A 226 -4.10 12.14 -15.70
CA HIS A 226 -4.59 13.27 -16.48
C HIS A 226 -5.05 12.85 -17.89
N GLU A 227 -4.29 11.98 -18.58
CA GLU A 227 -4.65 11.47 -19.91
C GLU A 227 -5.99 10.72 -19.93
N VAL A 228 -6.38 10.11 -18.83
CA VAL A 228 -7.66 9.39 -18.70
C VAL A 228 -8.73 10.17 -17.93
N ASN A 229 -8.54 11.49 -17.76
CA ASN A 229 -9.42 12.39 -17.00
C ASN A 229 -9.67 11.95 -15.54
N ARG A 230 -8.65 11.38 -14.90
CA ARG A 230 -8.62 11.07 -13.47
C ARG A 230 -7.60 11.97 -12.79
N GLU A 231 -8.06 13.05 -12.17
CA GLU A 231 -7.14 13.93 -11.44
C GLU A 231 -6.40 13.12 -10.39
N THR A 232 -5.08 13.18 -10.47
CA THR A 232 -4.18 12.35 -9.70
C THR A 232 -3.12 13.22 -9.05
N ILE A 233 -2.91 13.03 -7.75
CA ILE A 233 -1.83 13.66 -6.99
C ILE A 233 -0.95 12.53 -6.45
N ALA A 234 0.36 12.70 -6.52
CA ALA A 234 1.30 11.80 -5.89
C ALA A 234 2.02 12.49 -4.72
N VAL A 235 2.10 11.78 -3.61
CA VAL A 235 2.86 12.17 -2.42
C VAL A 235 4.01 11.19 -2.27
N ILE A 236 5.24 11.68 -2.26
CA ILE A 236 6.43 10.86 -2.01
C ILE A 236 6.68 10.85 -0.50
N THR A 237 6.72 9.65 0.09
CA THR A 237 6.78 9.45 1.54
C THR A 237 7.98 8.63 1.96
N ASP A 238 8.54 8.92 3.15
CA ASP A 238 9.69 8.18 3.68
C ASP A 238 9.30 6.78 4.19
N MET A 239 10.06 5.78 3.77
CA MET A 239 9.97 4.40 4.22
C MET A 239 11.35 3.88 4.65
N SER A 240 12.18 4.75 5.19
CA SER A 240 13.47 4.37 5.77
C SER A 240 13.30 3.62 7.09
N GLN A 241 12.25 3.95 7.86
CA GLN A 241 11.81 3.24 9.05
C GLN A 241 10.37 2.71 8.86
N PRO A 242 9.91 1.72 9.67
CA PRO A 242 8.51 1.29 9.64
C PRO A 242 7.56 2.46 9.96
N LEU A 243 6.44 2.54 9.26
CA LEU A 243 5.45 3.59 9.50
C LEU A 243 4.66 3.29 10.77
N GLY A 244 4.54 4.28 11.66
CA GLY A 244 3.97 4.11 12.98
C GLY A 244 4.79 3.16 13.86
N LYS A 245 4.15 2.53 14.84
CA LYS A 245 4.78 1.66 15.83
C LYS A 245 4.72 0.17 15.47
N ALA A 246 3.60 -0.28 14.92
CA ALA A 246 3.30 -1.69 14.74
C ALA A 246 3.65 -2.21 13.35
N ILE A 247 4.19 -3.43 13.33
CA ILE A 247 4.40 -4.27 12.15
C ILE A 247 3.75 -5.62 12.46
N GLY A 248 2.75 -6.02 11.68
CA GLY A 248 2.01 -7.26 11.87
C GLY A 248 0.51 -7.02 11.78
N ASN A 249 -0.24 -8.00 11.27
CA ASN A 249 -1.62 -7.76 10.82
C ASN A 249 -2.54 -7.22 11.92
N ARG A 250 -2.73 -7.98 12.99
CA ARG A 250 -3.56 -7.58 14.15
C ARG A 250 -2.98 -6.38 14.88
N LEU A 251 -1.66 -6.32 15.02
CA LEU A 251 -0.99 -5.23 15.73
C LEU A 251 -1.20 -3.88 15.02
N GLU A 252 -1.20 -3.88 13.69
CA GLU A 252 -1.46 -2.68 12.90
C GLU A 252 -2.93 -2.24 12.95
N ILE A 253 -3.90 -3.18 13.05
CA ILE A 253 -5.31 -2.85 13.34
C ILE A 253 -5.44 -2.20 14.71
N THR A 254 -4.78 -2.76 15.73
CA THR A 254 -4.78 -2.20 17.08
C THR A 254 -4.24 -0.77 17.08
N GLU A 255 -3.09 -0.53 16.44
CA GLU A 255 -2.52 0.82 16.34
C GLU A 255 -3.42 1.77 15.54
N ALA A 256 -4.06 1.31 14.46
CA ALA A 256 -5.00 2.14 13.70
C ALA A 256 -6.18 2.62 14.56
N ILE A 257 -6.72 1.73 15.40
CA ILE A 257 -7.78 2.08 16.38
C ILE A 257 -7.26 3.07 17.42
N GLU A 258 -6.06 2.85 17.96
CA GLU A 258 -5.43 3.76 18.92
C GLU A 258 -5.24 5.17 18.34
N ILE A 259 -4.82 5.28 17.07
CA ILE A 259 -4.71 6.58 16.37
C ILE A 259 -6.08 7.25 16.27
N MET A 260 -7.12 6.54 15.85
CA MET A 260 -8.49 7.05 15.76
C MET A 260 -9.15 7.32 17.14
N GLN A 261 -8.54 6.87 18.23
CA GLN A 261 -8.92 7.22 19.61
C GLN A 261 -8.09 8.36 20.20
N GLY A 262 -7.23 9.02 19.40
CA GLY A 262 -6.35 10.09 19.87
C GLY A 262 -5.17 9.61 20.73
N LYS A 263 -4.81 8.33 20.67
CA LYS A 263 -3.70 7.72 21.42
C LYS A 263 -2.48 7.45 20.52
N GLY A 264 -2.56 7.84 19.25
CA GLY A 264 -1.47 7.70 18.28
C GLY A 264 -0.29 8.61 18.57
N ARG A 265 0.86 8.29 17.97
CA ARG A 265 1.99 9.23 17.92
C ARG A 265 1.63 10.43 17.06
N GLU A 266 2.18 11.58 17.38
CA GLU A 266 1.92 12.84 16.68
C GLU A 266 2.35 12.76 15.21
N ASP A 267 3.54 12.21 14.93
CA ASP A 267 4.11 12.09 13.58
C ASP A 267 3.15 11.41 12.58
N ILE A 268 2.62 10.22 12.93
CA ILE A 268 1.68 9.50 12.06
C ILE A 268 0.30 10.16 12.05
N THR A 269 -0.10 10.81 13.14
CA THR A 269 -1.38 11.52 13.21
C THR A 269 -1.38 12.72 12.25
N ASP A 270 -0.33 13.53 12.27
CA ASP A 270 -0.15 14.66 11.37
C ASP A 270 -0.08 14.18 9.91
N PHE A 271 0.70 13.15 9.65
CA PHE A 271 0.80 12.54 8.31
C PHE A 271 -0.57 12.12 7.74
N ILE A 272 -1.40 11.46 8.54
CA ILE A 272 -2.75 11.07 8.13
C ILE A 272 -3.62 12.31 7.85
N CYS A 273 -3.52 13.35 8.67
CA CYS A 273 -4.27 14.60 8.47
C CYS A 273 -3.84 15.31 7.17
N GLU A 274 -2.55 15.37 6.85
CA GLU A 274 -2.05 15.95 5.60
C GLU A 274 -2.55 15.18 4.37
N LEU A 275 -2.55 13.85 4.41
CA LEU A 275 -3.10 13.03 3.32
C LEU A 275 -4.62 13.19 3.19
N ALA A 276 -5.34 13.34 4.31
CA ALA A 276 -6.77 13.56 4.31
C ALA A 276 -7.13 14.91 3.69
N GLU A 277 -6.40 15.98 4.01
CA GLU A 277 -6.56 17.29 3.38
C GLU A 277 -6.46 17.20 1.86
N ILE A 278 -5.41 16.53 1.33
CA ILE A 278 -5.23 16.35 -0.12
C ILE A 278 -6.42 15.59 -0.74
N LEU A 279 -6.94 14.55 -0.09
CA LEU A 279 -8.09 13.79 -0.60
C LEU A 279 -9.40 14.57 -0.54
N LEU A 280 -9.60 15.35 0.53
CA LEU A 280 -10.78 16.24 0.67
C LEU A 280 -10.75 17.35 -0.38
N ASP A 281 -9.58 17.96 -0.62
CA ASP A 281 -9.38 18.93 -1.70
C ASP A 281 -9.73 18.31 -3.07
N LEU A 282 -9.22 17.13 -3.37
CA LEU A 282 -9.56 16.38 -4.59
C LEU A 282 -11.06 16.09 -4.71
N ALA A 283 -11.72 15.83 -3.58
CA ALA A 283 -13.16 15.62 -3.51
C ALA A 283 -13.97 16.91 -3.53
N GLN A 284 -13.31 18.08 -3.53
CA GLN A 284 -13.93 19.40 -3.43
C GLN A 284 -14.73 19.60 -2.12
N VAL A 285 -14.24 19.05 -1.03
CA VAL A 285 -14.77 19.21 0.33
C VAL A 285 -13.82 20.10 1.12
N GLU A 286 -14.31 21.28 1.49
CA GLU A 286 -13.55 22.21 2.33
C GLU A 286 -13.53 21.72 3.78
N ALA A 287 -12.36 21.54 4.36
CA ALA A 287 -12.15 21.24 5.77
C ALA A 287 -10.82 21.83 6.25
N SER A 288 -10.82 22.41 7.43
CA SER A 288 -9.58 22.90 8.05
C SER A 288 -8.79 21.72 8.64
N GLN A 289 -7.47 21.90 8.80
CA GLN A 289 -6.61 20.92 9.48
C GLN A 289 -7.12 20.57 10.88
N GLU A 290 -7.67 21.53 11.61
CA GLU A 290 -8.24 21.30 12.93
C GLU A 290 -9.50 20.41 12.86
N GLU A 291 -10.39 20.63 11.91
CA GLU A 291 -11.57 19.79 11.69
C GLU A 291 -11.19 18.38 11.27
N ILE A 292 -10.21 18.24 10.36
CA ILE A 292 -9.68 16.93 9.95
C ILE A 292 -9.13 16.19 11.17
N ARG A 293 -8.31 16.86 11.97
CA ARG A 293 -7.74 16.28 13.17
C ARG A 293 -8.84 15.90 14.17
N GLN A 294 -9.83 16.76 14.37
CA GLN A 294 -10.96 16.49 15.26
C GLN A 294 -11.73 15.23 14.78
N HIS A 295 -12.04 15.10 13.50
CA HIS A 295 -12.68 13.91 12.95
C HIS A 295 -11.82 12.64 13.14
N LEU A 296 -10.50 12.77 13.02
CA LEU A 296 -9.59 11.63 13.22
C LEU A 296 -9.60 11.13 14.66
N VAL A 297 -9.46 12.03 15.65
CA VAL A 297 -9.27 11.66 17.07
C VAL A 297 -10.52 11.81 17.92
N GLY A 298 -11.57 12.47 17.43
CA GLY A 298 -12.82 12.73 18.13
C GLY A 298 -13.83 11.59 18.10
N GLY A 299 -13.60 10.60 17.24
CA GLY A 299 -14.43 9.40 17.17
C GLY A 299 -15.18 9.20 15.84
N GLU A 300 -15.27 10.21 14.98
CA GLU A 300 -16.00 10.17 13.71
C GLU A 300 -15.35 9.17 12.73
N ALA A 301 -14.02 9.20 12.61
CA ALA A 301 -13.28 8.24 11.79
C ALA A 301 -13.41 6.81 12.35
N LEU A 302 -13.34 6.66 13.67
CA LEU A 302 -13.50 5.36 14.33
C LEU A 302 -14.91 4.80 14.13
N ALA A 303 -15.95 5.63 14.33
CA ALA A 303 -17.34 5.21 14.11
C ALA A 303 -17.57 4.77 12.64
N LYS A 304 -16.98 5.47 11.68
CA LYS A 304 -17.03 5.09 10.27
C LYS A 304 -16.26 3.78 9.99
N PHE A 305 -15.16 3.54 10.68
CA PHE A 305 -14.42 2.28 10.58
C PHE A 305 -15.23 1.12 11.18
N GLU A 306 -15.86 1.30 12.34
CA GLU A 306 -16.76 0.30 12.94
C GLU A 306 -17.95 -0.03 12.03
N GLU A 307 -18.55 0.99 11.42
CA GLU A 307 -19.64 0.82 10.45
C GLU A 307 -19.19 -0.02 9.24
N LEU A 308 -18.00 0.26 8.69
CA LEU A 308 -17.36 -0.53 7.63
C LEU A 308 -17.17 -2.00 8.07
N ILE A 309 -16.58 -2.21 9.26
CA ILE A 309 -16.32 -3.56 9.78
C ILE A 309 -17.61 -4.34 9.90
N GLN A 310 -18.65 -3.74 10.51
CA GLN A 310 -19.95 -4.38 10.71
C GLN A 310 -20.67 -4.67 9.38
N ALA A 311 -20.65 -3.74 8.43
CA ALA A 311 -21.27 -3.92 7.10
C ALA A 311 -20.63 -5.06 6.31
N GLN A 312 -19.35 -5.34 6.54
CA GLN A 312 -18.63 -6.46 5.93
C GLN A 312 -18.54 -7.71 6.82
N GLY A 313 -19.43 -7.83 7.84
CA GLY A 313 -19.59 -9.03 8.65
C GLY A 313 -18.55 -9.22 9.75
N GLY A 314 -17.69 -8.22 9.99
CA GLY A 314 -16.68 -8.28 11.04
C GLY A 314 -17.29 -8.16 12.44
N ASP A 315 -16.70 -8.86 13.39
CA ASP A 315 -17.09 -8.86 14.80
C ASP A 315 -16.48 -7.65 15.52
N LEU A 316 -17.32 -6.70 15.96
CA LEU A 316 -16.86 -5.52 16.69
C LEU A 316 -16.21 -5.84 18.04
N ILE A 317 -16.57 -6.95 18.69
CA ILE A 317 -15.91 -7.37 19.92
C ILE A 317 -14.48 -7.83 19.59
N ASP A 318 -14.32 -8.59 18.51
CA ASP A 318 -13.01 -9.02 18.05
C ASP A 318 -12.17 -7.86 17.51
N LEU A 319 -12.78 -6.82 16.95
CA LEU A 319 -12.07 -5.63 16.46
C LEU A 319 -11.16 -5.02 17.53
N TYR A 320 -11.66 -4.92 18.76
CA TYR A 320 -10.94 -4.34 19.90
C TYR A 320 -10.04 -5.32 20.65
N ARG A 321 -9.96 -6.56 20.19
CA ARG A 321 -9.10 -7.58 20.79
C ARG A 321 -7.64 -7.28 20.51
N HIS A 322 -6.81 -7.31 21.53
CA HIS A 322 -5.34 -7.28 21.36
C HIS A 322 -4.83 -8.62 20.80
N SER A 323 -3.58 -8.60 20.31
CA SER A 323 -2.91 -9.83 19.88
C SER A 323 -2.92 -10.89 21.00
N SER A 324 -3.20 -12.12 20.60
CA SER A 324 -3.17 -13.32 21.46
C SER A 324 -1.90 -14.16 21.25
N ALA A 325 -0.81 -13.56 20.75
CA ALA A 325 0.48 -14.24 20.62
C ALA A 325 0.91 -14.81 21.97
N PRO A 326 1.30 -16.10 22.04
CA PRO A 326 1.58 -16.77 23.31
C PRO A 326 2.86 -16.27 23.99
N VAL A 327 3.76 -15.65 23.24
CA VAL A 327 5.03 -15.11 23.75
C VAL A 327 5.16 -13.65 23.35
N VAL A 328 5.46 -12.81 24.36
CA VAL A 328 5.83 -11.41 24.14
C VAL A 328 7.22 -11.20 24.74
N THR A 329 8.16 -10.79 23.91
CA THR A 329 9.55 -10.52 24.31
C THR A 329 9.83 -9.03 24.30
N ASP A 330 10.20 -8.47 25.44
CA ASP A 330 10.60 -7.08 25.58
C ASP A 330 12.05 -6.88 25.13
N ILE A 331 12.29 -5.89 24.29
CA ILE A 331 13.62 -5.48 23.81
C ILE A 331 13.99 -4.15 24.43
N HIS A 332 15.12 -4.11 25.11
CA HIS A 332 15.57 -2.96 25.86
C HIS A 332 16.81 -2.29 25.28
N ALA A 333 16.97 -0.99 25.52
CA ALA A 333 18.13 -0.23 25.11
C ALA A 333 19.41 -0.71 25.83
N HIS A 334 20.47 -0.96 25.07
CA HIS A 334 21.78 -1.37 25.60
C HIS A 334 22.61 -0.18 26.09
N GLU A 335 22.31 1.01 25.57
CA GLU A 335 23.06 2.25 25.91
C GLU A 335 22.10 3.45 25.96
N THR A 336 22.60 4.58 26.43
CA THR A 336 21.85 5.85 26.45
C THR A 336 22.18 6.66 25.20
N GLY A 337 21.16 7.25 24.54
CA GLY A 337 21.34 8.04 23.32
C GLY A 337 20.03 8.31 22.61
N TYR A 338 20.08 8.31 21.29
CA TYR A 338 18.91 8.46 20.41
C TYR A 338 18.81 7.29 19.46
N ILE A 339 17.60 6.88 19.11
CA ILE A 339 17.40 5.95 17.99
C ILE A 339 17.75 6.68 16.69
N LYS A 340 18.77 6.23 15.98
CA LYS A 340 19.25 6.82 14.71
C LYS A 340 18.65 6.18 13.49
N GLU A 341 18.51 4.85 13.51
CA GLU A 341 17.94 4.11 12.40
C GLU A 341 17.17 2.88 12.90
N LEU A 342 16.06 2.63 12.24
CA LEU A 342 15.25 1.41 12.33
C LEU A 342 14.97 0.94 10.89
N PRO A 343 15.92 0.22 10.23
CA PRO A 343 15.79 -0.11 8.82
C PRO A 343 14.49 -0.88 8.52
N ALA A 344 13.54 -0.26 7.82
CA ALA A 344 12.21 -0.81 7.58
C ALA A 344 12.27 -2.20 6.94
N MET A 345 13.16 -2.41 5.94
CA MET A 345 13.36 -3.71 5.29
C MET A 345 13.76 -4.82 6.28
N ALA A 346 14.65 -4.52 7.21
CA ALA A 346 15.11 -5.50 8.20
C ALA A 346 13.96 -5.93 9.11
N PHE A 347 13.18 -4.97 9.63
CA PHE A 347 12.06 -5.26 10.51
C PHE A 347 10.86 -5.87 9.79
N GLY A 348 10.62 -5.49 8.50
CA GLY A 348 9.63 -6.16 7.67
C GLY A 348 9.97 -7.64 7.43
N LYS A 349 11.23 -7.95 7.12
CA LYS A 349 11.72 -9.34 7.00
C LYS A 349 11.65 -10.09 8.33
N PHE A 350 11.98 -9.42 9.44
CA PHE A 350 11.87 -10.01 10.76
C PHE A 350 10.42 -10.38 11.10
N ALA A 351 9.46 -9.47 10.86
CA ALA A 351 8.04 -9.76 11.04
C ALA A 351 7.55 -10.91 10.12
N MET A 352 8.04 -10.97 8.89
CA MET A 352 7.76 -12.09 7.97
C MET A 352 8.30 -13.42 8.53
N GLN A 353 9.49 -13.46 9.11
CA GLN A 353 10.04 -14.65 9.77
C GLN A 353 9.19 -15.11 10.97
N LEU A 354 8.53 -14.19 11.67
CA LEU A 354 7.58 -14.49 12.74
C LEU A 354 6.23 -15.03 12.22
N GLY A 355 6.01 -15.03 10.90
CA GLY A 355 4.77 -15.45 10.24
C GLY A 355 3.77 -14.32 9.94
N ALA A 356 4.10 -13.06 10.20
CA ALA A 356 3.23 -11.92 9.89
C ALA A 356 3.15 -11.60 8.38
N GLY A 357 4.09 -12.07 7.57
CA GLY A 357 4.15 -11.90 6.11
C GLY A 357 4.32 -13.24 5.38
N ARG A 358 4.12 -13.24 4.05
CA ARG A 358 4.28 -14.42 3.19
C ARG A 358 5.63 -14.38 2.47
N ALA A 359 6.46 -15.40 2.67
CA ALA A 359 7.65 -15.61 1.84
C ALA A 359 7.26 -16.16 0.46
N THR A 360 6.20 -16.97 0.38
CA THR A 360 5.59 -17.48 -0.85
C THR A 360 4.09 -17.25 -0.87
N LYS A 361 3.48 -17.23 -2.05
CA LYS A 361 2.01 -17.01 -2.20
C LYS A 361 1.15 -18.05 -1.47
N SER A 362 1.71 -19.25 -1.22
CA SER A 362 1.01 -20.35 -0.55
C SER A 362 1.11 -20.32 0.97
N ASP A 363 1.94 -19.44 1.54
CA ASP A 363 2.14 -19.40 2.99
C ASP A 363 0.89 -18.89 3.70
N SER A 364 0.53 -19.53 4.79
CA SER A 364 -0.49 -19.06 5.72
C SER A 364 0.07 -17.97 6.62
N LEU A 365 -0.72 -16.92 6.88
CA LEU A 365 -0.36 -15.86 7.80
C LEU A 365 -0.68 -16.22 9.24
N ASN A 366 0.20 -15.81 10.13
CA ASN A 366 -0.10 -15.68 11.54
C ASN A 366 -0.45 -14.21 11.85
N TYR A 367 -1.73 -13.94 12.06
CA TYR A 367 -2.20 -12.58 12.30
C TYR A 367 -1.77 -12.00 13.65
N GLU A 368 -1.37 -12.85 14.59
CA GLU A 368 -1.07 -12.46 15.97
C GLU A 368 0.38 -12.02 16.20
N THR A 369 1.27 -12.34 15.25
CA THR A 369 2.71 -12.09 15.39
C THR A 369 3.15 -10.76 14.78
N GLY A 370 4.29 -10.25 15.25
CA GLY A 370 4.88 -9.01 14.73
C GLY A 370 5.71 -8.26 15.76
N VAL A 371 5.87 -6.97 15.55
CA VAL A 371 6.67 -6.06 16.37
C VAL A 371 5.88 -4.80 16.68
N VAL A 372 5.97 -4.31 17.91
CA VAL A 372 5.48 -2.99 18.30
C VAL A 372 6.65 -2.19 18.89
N PHE A 373 7.01 -1.09 18.25
CA PHE A 373 8.04 -0.19 18.72
C PHE A 373 7.48 0.80 19.75
N GLU A 374 8.15 0.95 20.88
CA GLU A 374 7.87 2.01 21.86
C GLU A 374 8.73 3.24 21.61
N LYS A 375 9.84 3.07 20.88
CA LYS A 375 10.76 4.13 20.47
C LYS A 375 10.96 4.11 18.97
N LYS A 376 11.00 5.29 18.37
CA LYS A 376 11.17 5.51 16.93
C LYS A 376 12.43 6.33 16.66
N VAL A 377 12.80 6.45 15.38
CA VAL A 377 13.93 7.31 14.97
C VAL A 377 13.70 8.73 15.48
N GLY A 378 14.72 9.31 16.12
CA GLY A 378 14.66 10.62 16.78
C GLY A 378 14.33 10.56 18.28
N ASP A 379 13.72 9.48 18.78
CA ASP A 379 13.38 9.36 20.20
C ASP A 379 14.65 9.19 21.05
N SER A 380 14.70 9.87 22.20
CA SER A 380 15.73 9.65 23.23
C SER A 380 15.46 8.38 24.03
N VAL A 381 16.52 7.69 24.40
CA VAL A 381 16.47 6.49 25.22
C VAL A 381 17.56 6.52 26.29
N THR A 382 17.24 5.96 27.45
CA THR A 382 18.21 5.64 28.50
C THR A 382 18.45 4.14 28.49
N GLN A 383 19.66 3.72 28.85
CA GLN A 383 19.97 2.29 29.00
C GLN A 383 18.93 1.60 29.89
N GLY A 384 18.34 0.51 29.36
CA GLY A 384 17.26 -0.24 30.00
C GLY A 384 15.85 0.19 29.61
N ASP A 385 15.67 1.31 28.88
CA ASP A 385 14.34 1.68 28.35
C ASP A 385 13.81 0.63 27.39
N LEU A 386 12.51 0.42 27.40
CA LEU A 386 11.83 -0.46 26.47
C LEU A 386 11.82 0.17 25.06
N ILE A 387 12.44 -0.51 24.10
CA ILE A 387 12.48 -0.09 22.68
C ILE A 387 11.33 -0.69 21.89
N ALA A 388 11.10 -2.00 22.06
CA ALA A 388 10.08 -2.72 21.30
C ALA A 388 9.56 -3.95 22.06
N LYS A 389 8.39 -4.42 21.62
CA LYS A 389 7.82 -5.71 22.01
C LYS A 389 7.70 -6.59 20.76
N VAL A 390 8.21 -7.81 20.86
CA VAL A 390 8.10 -8.81 19.80
C VAL A 390 7.06 -9.85 20.17
N TYR A 391 6.04 -9.97 19.33
CA TYR A 391 4.94 -10.91 19.48
C TYR A 391 5.23 -12.14 18.62
N SER A 392 5.36 -13.33 19.22
CA SER A 392 5.75 -14.56 18.53
C SER A 392 4.99 -15.79 19.02
N GLN A 393 5.02 -16.85 18.24
CA GLN A 393 4.46 -18.17 18.63
C GLN A 393 5.35 -18.92 19.60
N GLU A 394 6.65 -18.72 19.46
CA GLU A 394 7.68 -19.42 20.25
C GLU A 394 8.66 -18.42 20.84
N ILE A 395 9.41 -18.83 21.84
CA ILE A 395 10.48 -18.03 22.41
C ILE A 395 11.53 -17.75 21.32
N LEU A 396 11.94 -16.49 21.20
CA LEU A 396 12.92 -16.06 20.22
C LEU A 396 14.27 -16.74 20.48
N SER A 397 14.90 -17.22 19.42
CA SER A 397 16.28 -17.73 19.53
C SER A 397 17.25 -16.59 19.77
N GLU A 398 18.41 -16.89 20.39
CA GLU A 398 19.49 -15.91 20.58
C GLU A 398 19.91 -15.25 19.25
N LYS A 399 19.90 -16.01 18.16
CA LYS A 399 20.20 -15.48 16.82
C LYS A 399 19.20 -14.41 16.40
N MET A 400 17.89 -14.64 16.60
CA MET A 400 16.85 -13.68 16.27
C MET A 400 16.91 -12.43 17.12
N LEU A 401 17.20 -12.58 18.42
CA LEU A 401 17.39 -11.45 19.32
C LEU A 401 18.59 -10.59 18.89
N THR A 402 19.72 -11.23 18.63
CA THR A 402 20.93 -10.53 18.14
C THR A 402 20.68 -9.83 16.79
N GLU A 403 19.94 -10.47 15.88
CA GLU A 403 19.59 -9.85 14.59
C GLU A 403 18.67 -8.63 14.79
N PHE A 404 17.68 -8.71 15.68
CA PHE A 404 16.81 -7.59 16.00
C PHE A 404 17.61 -6.42 16.57
N GLU A 405 18.40 -6.66 17.62
CA GLU A 405 19.20 -5.66 18.33
C GLU A 405 20.21 -4.97 17.41
N LYS A 406 20.86 -5.72 16.52
CA LYS A 406 21.79 -5.18 15.52
C LYS A 406 21.16 -4.17 14.56
N ASN A 407 19.84 -4.28 14.31
CA ASN A 407 19.11 -3.36 13.45
C ASN A 407 18.51 -2.16 14.21
N VAL A 408 18.63 -2.11 15.54
CA VAL A 408 18.34 -0.92 16.34
C VAL A 408 19.61 -0.10 16.43
N ILE A 409 19.78 0.87 15.52
CA ILE A 409 21.00 1.67 15.45
C ILE A 409 20.82 2.91 16.32
N MET A 410 21.71 3.09 17.29
CA MET A 410 21.71 4.19 18.23
C MET A 410 22.83 5.19 17.93
N GLY A 411 22.75 6.39 18.50
CA GLY A 411 23.77 7.42 18.37
C GLY A 411 23.60 8.58 19.37
N SER A 412 24.55 9.49 19.37
CA SER A 412 24.58 10.62 20.31
C SER A 412 23.77 11.83 19.89
N GLU A 413 23.27 11.86 18.64
CA GLU A 413 22.56 13.02 18.10
C GLU A 413 21.14 12.61 17.67
N CYS A 414 20.16 13.49 17.91
CA CYS A 414 18.80 13.36 17.41
C CYS A 414 18.78 13.44 15.88
N LYS A 415 17.96 12.63 15.23
CA LYS A 415 17.67 12.72 13.80
C LYS A 415 16.22 13.18 13.63
N GLU A 416 16.03 14.30 12.97
CA GLU A 416 14.70 14.75 12.57
C GLU A 416 14.18 13.85 11.45
N THR A 417 12.89 13.56 11.49
CA THR A 417 12.17 12.77 10.48
C THR A 417 11.01 13.56 9.93
N THR A 418 10.69 13.35 8.68
CA THR A 418 9.47 13.85 8.04
C THR A 418 8.88 12.74 7.18
N GLU A 419 7.57 12.58 7.25
CA GLU A 419 6.88 11.52 6.51
C GLU A 419 6.67 11.91 5.04
N ILE A 420 6.29 13.17 4.76
CA ILE A 420 6.08 13.68 3.39
C ILE A 420 7.35 14.39 2.91
N LEU A 421 7.93 13.85 1.84
CA LEU A 421 9.14 14.39 1.23
C LEU A 421 8.84 15.34 0.05
N LYS A 422 7.79 15.05 -0.72
CA LYS A 422 7.40 15.86 -1.89
C LYS A 422 5.97 15.55 -2.33
N ILE A 423 5.29 16.58 -2.85
CA ILE A 423 3.96 16.44 -3.49
C ILE A 423 4.11 16.79 -4.97
N ILE A 424 3.53 15.97 -5.86
CA ILE A 424 3.51 16.12 -7.32
C ILE A 424 2.04 16.17 -7.77
N ARG A 425 1.71 17.26 -8.48
CA ARG A 425 0.36 17.56 -8.96
C ARG A 425 0.31 17.59 -10.49
#